data_cb19ac3db3670114df29e900f02e18c3
#
_entry.id   cb19ac3db3670114df29e900f02e18c3
#
_cell.length_a   1.000
_cell.length_b   1.000
_cell.length_c   1.000
_cell.angle_alpha   90.00
_cell.angle_beta   90.00
_cell.angle_gamma   90.00
#
_symmetry.space_group_name_H-M   'P 1'
#
loop_
_entity.id
_entity.type
_entity.pdbx_description
1 polymer ?
#
loop_
_entity_poly.entity_id
_entity_poly.type
_entity_poly.pdbx_seq_one_letter_code
_entity_poly.pdbx_strand_id
1 'polypeptide(L)'
;MNPLLVKFRNDRIFREGTFPEMRSEYVADVAPEPVARKTEFRVRENLVRTDTVSAVLSFPGRRVCALNFANANVPGGAYVLGGNAQEEALCRATLLYYTLRTARGFYRRNRLHVLPDYTHGMVYSENVPVVRDGDGALLGRPAACDFITSPAVNRTFARFLFSRARLDRTMQERIDRIVALAARKRPDVLVLGAWGCGVFGNRRETVYPQFERAINRYLPDDVRVVFADPRPAPEP
;
A
#
# COMPACT_ATOMS: atom_id res chain seq x y z
N MET A 1 8.60 -21.13 1.95
CA MET A 1 7.29 -21.86 2.02
C MET A 1 6.64 -21.84 0.65
N ASN A 2 6.02 -22.95 0.18
CA ASN A 2 5.35 -22.97 -1.14
C ASN A 2 4.17 -21.98 -1.16
N PRO A 3 4.13 -21.01 -2.07
CA PRO A 3 3.09 -19.97 -2.11
C PRO A 3 1.65 -20.51 -2.25
N LEU A 4 1.48 -21.60 -3.01
CA LEU A 4 0.17 -22.25 -3.18
C LEU A 4 -0.35 -22.86 -1.88
N LEU A 5 0.53 -23.51 -1.09
CA LEU A 5 0.17 -24.04 0.22
C LEU A 5 -0.23 -22.93 1.19
N VAL A 6 0.44 -21.77 1.12
CA VAL A 6 0.05 -20.59 1.93
C VAL A 6 -1.35 -20.14 1.55
N LYS A 7 -1.66 -20.06 0.27
CA LYS A 7 -2.99 -19.68 -0.20
C LYS A 7 -4.06 -20.64 0.33
N PHE A 8 -3.88 -21.94 0.20
CA PHE A 8 -4.85 -22.93 0.74
C PHE A 8 -5.05 -22.80 2.25
N ARG A 9 -3.97 -22.56 3.01
CA ARG A 9 -4.07 -22.30 4.44
C ARG A 9 -4.82 -21.01 4.75
N ASN A 10 -4.58 -19.94 3.98
CA ASN A 10 -5.30 -18.68 4.14
C ASN A 10 -6.78 -18.81 3.75
N ASP A 11 -7.12 -19.60 2.70
CA ASP A 11 -8.51 -19.92 2.35
C ASP A 11 -9.23 -20.60 3.52
N ARG A 12 -8.55 -21.51 4.22
CA ARG A 12 -9.08 -22.18 5.42
C ARG A 12 -9.24 -21.19 6.58
N ILE A 13 -8.20 -20.41 6.88
CA ILE A 13 -8.25 -19.38 7.93
C ILE A 13 -9.40 -18.39 7.68
N PHE A 14 -9.59 -17.95 6.44
CA PHE A 14 -10.66 -17.03 6.06
C PHE A 14 -12.06 -17.63 6.27
N ARG A 15 -12.24 -18.92 5.95
CA ARG A 15 -13.55 -19.60 6.08
C ARG A 15 -13.91 -20.00 7.50
N GLU A 16 -12.91 -20.44 8.28
CA GLU A 16 -13.11 -21.03 9.60
C GLU A 16 -12.84 -20.04 10.75
N GLY A 17 -12.10 -18.96 10.48
CA GLY A 17 -11.74 -17.97 11.48
C GLY A 17 -12.88 -17.01 11.81
N THR A 18 -12.93 -16.58 13.07
CA THR A 18 -13.80 -15.49 13.50
C THR A 18 -12.98 -14.21 13.59
N PHE A 19 -13.30 -13.24 12.73
CA PHE A 19 -12.61 -11.95 12.66
C PHE A 19 -13.60 -10.80 12.79
N PRO A 20 -13.15 -9.60 13.24
CA PRO A 20 -13.93 -8.38 13.09
C PRO A 20 -14.35 -8.20 11.61
N GLU A 21 -15.46 -7.52 11.41
CA GLU A 21 -15.96 -7.27 10.05
C GLU A 21 -14.91 -6.52 9.22
N MET A 22 -14.45 -7.18 8.17
CA MET A 22 -13.58 -6.58 7.16
C MET A 22 -14.42 -5.85 6.13
N ARG A 23 -14.10 -4.59 5.85
CA ARG A 23 -14.80 -3.79 4.86
C ARG A 23 -13.83 -3.31 3.78
N SER A 24 -14.29 -3.25 2.53
CA SER A 24 -13.57 -2.61 1.44
C SER A 24 -14.44 -1.58 0.76
N GLU A 25 -13.90 -0.37 0.64
CA GLU A 25 -14.52 0.77 -0.02
C GLU A 25 -13.72 1.13 -1.28
N TYR A 26 -14.40 1.25 -2.43
CA TYR A 26 -13.80 1.86 -3.61
C TYR A 26 -13.88 3.38 -3.49
N VAL A 27 -12.74 4.02 -3.37
CA VAL A 27 -12.57 5.46 -3.30
C VAL A 27 -12.17 5.96 -4.69
N ALA A 28 -13.13 6.54 -5.42
CA ALA A 28 -12.91 6.99 -6.80
C ALA A 28 -11.98 8.20 -6.87
N ASP A 29 -12.11 9.12 -5.92
CA ASP A 29 -11.28 10.31 -5.77
C ASP A 29 -11.31 10.83 -4.32
N VAL A 30 -10.25 11.51 -3.93
CA VAL A 30 -10.13 12.24 -2.66
C VAL A 30 -9.42 13.56 -2.95
N ALA A 31 -10.12 14.65 -2.70
CA ALA A 31 -9.50 15.98 -2.79
C ALA A 31 -8.48 16.16 -1.65
N PRO A 32 -7.20 16.47 -1.96
CA PRO A 32 -6.22 16.80 -0.95
C PRO A 32 -6.50 18.17 -0.33
N GLU A 33 -6.66 18.21 0.98
CA GLU A 33 -6.89 19.43 1.75
C GLU A 33 -5.63 19.77 2.55
N PRO A 34 -5.04 20.96 2.37
CA PRO A 34 -3.86 21.36 3.13
C PRO A 34 -4.15 21.43 4.64
N VAL A 35 -3.19 20.94 5.43
CA VAL A 35 -3.22 21.03 6.89
C VAL A 35 -2.00 21.82 7.39
N ALA A 36 -2.17 22.50 8.52
CA ALA A 36 -1.03 23.15 9.19
C ALA A 36 -0.22 22.09 9.94
N ARG A 37 0.91 21.68 9.36
CA ARG A 37 1.86 20.79 10.00
C ARG A 37 2.93 21.61 10.72
N LYS A 38 3.24 21.27 11.98
CA LYS A 38 4.23 21.97 12.82
C LYS A 38 5.65 21.43 12.62
N THR A 39 5.76 20.14 12.33
CA THR A 39 7.05 19.43 12.23
C THR A 39 7.29 18.99 10.79
N GLU A 40 8.42 19.39 10.20
CA GLU A 40 8.78 18.93 8.86
C GLU A 40 9.07 17.44 8.86
N PHE A 41 8.42 16.72 7.97
CA PHE A 41 8.64 15.29 7.77
C PHE A 41 9.73 15.06 6.72
N ARG A 42 10.66 14.16 7.03
CA ARG A 42 11.70 13.69 6.12
C ARG A 42 11.69 12.15 6.07
N VAL A 43 11.67 11.58 4.86
CA VAL A 43 11.66 10.11 4.69
C VAL A 43 12.88 9.47 5.35
N ARG A 44 14.08 10.05 5.17
CA ARG A 44 15.34 9.51 5.70
C ARG A 44 15.35 9.30 7.22
N GLU A 45 14.59 10.14 7.96
CA GLU A 45 14.50 10.11 9.42
C GLU A 45 13.48 9.07 9.91
N ASN A 46 12.61 8.62 9.02
CA ASN A 46 11.50 7.70 9.30
C ASN A 46 11.61 6.39 8.49
N LEU A 47 12.78 6.16 7.86
CA LEU A 47 13.06 4.97 7.07
C LEU A 47 13.50 3.82 7.99
N VAL A 48 12.81 2.69 7.87
CA VAL A 48 13.12 1.45 8.60
C VAL A 48 13.44 0.35 7.59
N ARG A 49 14.56 -0.34 7.78
CA ARG A 49 15.01 -1.46 6.91
C ARG A 49 14.25 -2.74 7.25
N THR A 50 12.99 -2.78 6.86
CA THR A 50 12.11 -3.92 7.12
C THR A 50 11.04 -4.02 6.03
N ASP A 51 10.36 -5.16 5.96
CA ASP A 51 9.18 -5.31 5.11
C ASP A 51 7.94 -4.65 5.74
N THR A 52 6.88 -4.51 4.94
CA THR A 52 5.64 -3.83 5.38
C THR A 52 4.92 -4.60 6.51
N VAL A 53 4.94 -5.94 6.50
CA VAL A 53 4.26 -6.75 7.53
C VAL A 53 4.94 -6.56 8.88
N SER A 54 6.26 -6.68 8.91
CA SER A 54 7.07 -6.47 10.12
C SER A 54 6.92 -5.04 10.66
N ALA A 55 6.86 -4.03 9.77
CA ALA A 55 6.60 -2.66 10.17
C ALA A 55 5.20 -2.50 10.81
N VAL A 56 4.16 -3.11 10.23
CA VAL A 56 2.80 -3.10 10.79
C VAL A 56 2.78 -3.74 12.19
N LEU A 57 3.41 -4.88 12.36
CA LEU A 57 3.45 -5.63 13.62
C LEU A 57 4.27 -4.95 14.72
N SER A 58 5.12 -3.96 14.37
CA SER A 58 5.90 -3.17 15.34
C SER A 58 5.06 -2.20 16.18
N PHE A 59 3.75 -2.08 15.90
CA PHE A 59 2.84 -1.15 16.58
C PHE A 59 1.64 -1.86 17.21
N PRO A 60 1.85 -2.77 18.19
CA PRO A 60 0.74 -3.49 18.82
C PRO A 60 -0.23 -2.54 19.51
N GLY A 61 -1.53 -2.79 19.35
CA GLY A 61 -2.59 -1.98 19.95
C GLY A 61 -2.84 -0.62 19.29
N ARG A 62 -2.12 -0.27 18.24
CA ARG A 62 -2.34 0.94 17.44
C ARG A 62 -3.17 0.62 16.20
N ARG A 63 -3.94 1.60 15.76
CA ARG A 63 -4.60 1.54 14.46
C ARG A 63 -3.60 1.86 13.37
N VAL A 64 -3.11 0.81 12.69
CA VAL A 64 -2.12 0.92 11.63
C VAL A 64 -2.81 0.89 10.28
N CYS A 65 -2.41 1.80 9.37
CA CYS A 65 -2.78 1.76 7.96
C CYS A 65 -1.52 1.59 7.11
N ALA A 66 -1.51 0.64 6.18
CA ALA A 66 -0.38 0.40 5.29
C ALA A 66 -0.75 0.61 3.82
N LEU A 67 0.21 1.10 3.03
CA LEU A 67 0.05 1.22 1.59
C LEU A 67 0.34 -0.14 0.92
N ASN A 68 -0.66 -0.68 0.22
CA ASN A 68 -0.51 -1.82 -0.67
C ASN A 68 -0.10 -1.34 -2.07
N PHE A 69 1.03 -1.85 -2.58
CA PHE A 69 1.60 -1.51 -3.90
C PHE A 69 0.90 -2.32 -4.98
N ALA A 70 -0.30 -1.90 -5.33
CA ALA A 70 -1.28 -2.69 -6.03
C ALA A 70 -0.94 -3.02 -7.49
N ASN A 71 -1.36 -4.20 -7.90
CA ASN A 71 -1.69 -4.45 -9.29
C ASN A 71 -3.01 -3.76 -9.63
N ALA A 72 -3.05 -2.98 -10.71
CA ALA A 72 -4.25 -2.23 -11.08
C ALA A 72 -5.39 -3.11 -11.62
N ASN A 73 -5.09 -4.29 -12.15
CA ASN A 73 -6.02 -5.10 -12.95
C ASN A 73 -6.48 -6.38 -12.25
N VAL A 74 -5.66 -6.93 -11.34
CA VAL A 74 -5.89 -8.22 -10.69
C VAL A 74 -5.79 -8.07 -9.18
N PRO A 75 -6.82 -8.46 -8.40
CA PRO A 75 -6.75 -8.46 -6.94
C PRO A 75 -5.60 -9.32 -6.42
N GLY A 76 -4.71 -8.73 -5.60
CA GLY A 76 -3.56 -9.42 -5.04
C GLY A 76 -2.46 -9.75 -6.05
N GLY A 77 -2.49 -9.14 -7.26
CA GLY A 77 -1.47 -9.33 -8.27
C GLY A 77 -1.30 -10.79 -8.68
N ALA A 78 -0.07 -11.28 -8.64
CA ALA A 78 0.29 -12.67 -8.91
C ALA A 78 0.26 -13.58 -7.66
N TYR A 79 -0.43 -13.21 -6.58
CA TYR A 79 -0.52 -13.98 -5.33
C TYR A 79 -0.89 -15.45 -5.56
N VAL A 80 -1.91 -15.69 -6.39
CA VAL A 80 -2.40 -17.05 -6.70
C VAL A 80 -1.40 -17.85 -7.53
N LEU A 81 -0.52 -17.17 -8.26
CA LEU A 81 0.53 -17.75 -9.10
C LEU A 81 1.89 -17.85 -8.43
N GLY A 82 1.98 -17.44 -7.16
CA GLY A 82 3.22 -17.47 -6.38
C GLY A 82 4.16 -16.28 -6.60
N GLY A 83 3.65 -15.16 -7.10
CA GLY A 83 4.38 -13.90 -7.21
C GLY A 83 5.00 -13.44 -5.89
N ASN A 84 6.04 -12.60 -5.95
CA ASN A 84 6.87 -12.27 -4.78
C ASN A 84 7.13 -10.77 -4.61
N ALA A 85 6.26 -9.90 -5.16
CA ALA A 85 6.31 -8.48 -4.88
C ALA A 85 5.57 -8.14 -3.56
N GLN A 86 5.50 -6.87 -3.19
CA GLN A 86 4.96 -6.43 -1.90
C GLN A 86 3.48 -6.79 -1.74
N GLU A 87 2.64 -6.61 -2.77
CA GLU A 87 1.22 -6.98 -2.71
C GLU A 87 1.03 -8.48 -2.44
N GLU A 88 1.79 -9.32 -3.12
CA GLU A 88 1.72 -10.76 -2.92
C GLU A 88 2.21 -11.17 -1.52
N ALA A 89 3.25 -10.51 -1.00
CA ALA A 89 3.73 -10.71 0.37
C ALA A 89 2.64 -10.33 1.39
N LEU A 90 1.98 -9.19 1.22
CA LEU A 90 0.84 -8.78 2.03
C LEU A 90 -0.30 -9.81 1.96
N CYS A 91 -0.67 -10.27 0.76
CA CYS A 91 -1.72 -11.27 0.59
C CYS A 91 -1.36 -12.64 1.23
N ARG A 92 -0.06 -12.97 1.36
CA ARG A 92 0.38 -14.17 2.09
C ARG A 92 0.27 -14.00 3.60
N ALA A 93 0.61 -12.82 4.11
CA ALA A 93 0.65 -12.57 5.54
C ALA A 93 -0.71 -12.14 6.12
N THR A 94 -1.64 -11.68 5.28
CA THR A 94 -2.92 -11.09 5.69
C THR A 94 -4.10 -11.69 4.92
N LEU A 95 -5.31 -11.32 5.34
CA LEU A 95 -6.54 -11.63 4.59
C LEU A 95 -6.91 -10.54 3.56
N LEU A 96 -5.97 -9.66 3.17
CA LEU A 96 -6.19 -8.58 2.23
C LEU A 96 -6.73 -9.06 0.87
N TYR A 97 -6.23 -10.18 0.36
CA TYR A 97 -6.72 -10.76 -0.91
C TYR A 97 -8.24 -10.91 -0.97
N TYR A 98 -8.87 -11.32 0.14
CA TYR A 98 -10.31 -11.57 0.19
C TYR A 98 -11.11 -10.27 0.17
N THR A 99 -10.61 -9.21 0.82
CA THR A 99 -11.24 -7.89 0.77
C THR A 99 -11.09 -7.25 -0.62
N LEU A 100 -9.92 -7.38 -1.25
CA LEU A 100 -9.68 -6.86 -2.60
C LEU A 100 -10.61 -7.47 -3.65
N ARG A 101 -10.99 -8.75 -3.51
CA ARG A 101 -11.93 -9.42 -4.42
C ARG A 101 -13.32 -8.79 -4.42
N THR A 102 -13.71 -8.10 -3.36
CA THR A 102 -14.99 -7.39 -3.28
C THR A 102 -14.95 -6.03 -3.98
N ALA A 103 -13.76 -5.44 -4.17
CA ALA A 103 -13.56 -4.11 -4.76
C ALA A 103 -13.68 -4.11 -6.31
N ARG A 104 -14.73 -4.72 -6.86
CA ARG A 104 -14.94 -4.93 -8.31
C ARG A 104 -14.89 -3.62 -9.11
N GLY A 105 -15.40 -2.53 -8.56
CA GLY A 105 -15.44 -1.21 -9.20
C GLY A 105 -14.05 -0.67 -9.53
N PHE A 106 -13.09 -0.80 -8.58
CA PHE A 106 -11.70 -0.41 -8.75
C PHE A 106 -11.02 -1.14 -9.92
N TYR A 107 -11.08 -2.48 -9.92
CA TYR A 107 -10.44 -3.29 -10.95
C TYR A 107 -11.09 -3.12 -12.32
N ARG A 108 -12.44 -3.00 -12.38
CA ARG A 108 -13.16 -2.72 -13.62
C ARG A 108 -12.72 -1.41 -14.24
N ARG A 109 -12.63 -0.32 -13.44
CA ARG A 109 -12.20 1.01 -13.95
C ARG A 109 -10.79 0.99 -14.48
N ASN A 110 -9.85 0.37 -13.77
CA ASN A 110 -8.47 0.29 -14.23
C ASN A 110 -8.32 -0.57 -15.51
N ARG A 111 -9.07 -1.69 -15.64
CA ARG A 111 -9.08 -2.48 -16.88
C ARG A 111 -9.65 -1.71 -18.08
N LEU A 112 -10.62 -0.83 -17.86
CA LEU A 112 -11.18 0.03 -18.91
C LEU A 112 -10.23 1.19 -19.28
N HIS A 113 -9.34 1.58 -18.37
CA HIS A 113 -8.36 2.63 -18.60
C HIS A 113 -7.13 2.13 -19.36
N VAL A 114 -7.09 1.17 -20.09
CA VAL A 114 -6.05 0.52 -20.92
C VAL A 114 -4.62 1.11 -20.92
N LEU A 115 -4.40 2.31 -20.39
CA LEU A 115 -3.10 2.98 -20.34
C LEU A 115 -2.31 2.63 -19.07
N PRO A 116 -0.97 2.53 -19.15
CA PRO A 116 -0.13 2.07 -18.03
C PRO A 116 0.10 3.13 -16.93
N ASP A 117 -0.49 4.31 -17.04
CA ASP A 117 -0.54 5.31 -15.99
C ASP A 117 -1.68 5.06 -14.99
N TYR A 118 -2.68 4.24 -15.32
CA TYR A 118 -3.84 3.83 -14.52
C TYR A 118 -4.70 4.99 -13.99
N THR A 119 -5.78 4.69 -13.27
CA THR A 119 -6.63 5.71 -12.64
C THR A 119 -6.08 6.15 -11.28
N HIS A 120 -6.59 7.27 -10.72
CA HIS A 120 -6.29 7.70 -9.35
C HIS A 120 -7.14 7.00 -8.28
N GLY A 121 -8.10 6.17 -8.69
CA GLY A 121 -8.93 5.43 -7.76
C GLY A 121 -8.12 4.50 -6.85
N MET A 122 -8.63 4.31 -5.63
CA MET A 122 -8.02 3.51 -4.57
C MET A 122 -9.05 2.56 -3.96
N VAL A 123 -8.57 1.55 -3.24
CA VAL A 123 -9.41 0.76 -2.34
C VAL A 123 -8.91 1.01 -0.91
N TYR A 124 -9.83 1.33 -0.02
CA TYR A 124 -9.59 1.33 1.40
C TYR A 124 -10.17 0.07 2.02
N SER A 125 -9.34 -0.75 2.66
CA SER A 125 -9.74 -1.96 3.35
C SER A 125 -9.54 -1.79 4.85
N GLU A 126 -10.60 -1.97 5.64
CA GLU A 126 -10.59 -1.80 7.09
C GLU A 126 -10.52 -3.14 7.81
N ASN A 127 -9.84 -3.15 8.97
CA ASN A 127 -9.78 -4.28 9.91
C ASN A 127 -9.31 -5.59 9.25
N VAL A 128 -8.35 -5.51 8.34
CA VAL A 128 -7.83 -6.70 7.66
C VAL A 128 -6.94 -7.50 8.62
N PRO A 129 -7.24 -8.78 8.91
CA PRO A 129 -6.43 -9.60 9.79
C PRO A 129 -5.04 -9.86 9.21
N VAL A 130 -4.01 -9.57 10.01
CA VAL A 130 -2.63 -10.01 9.80
C VAL A 130 -2.48 -11.33 10.53
N VAL A 131 -2.32 -12.42 9.77
CA VAL A 131 -2.33 -13.78 10.31
C VAL A 131 -0.93 -14.42 10.34
N ARG A 132 0.05 -13.80 9.69
CA ARG A 132 1.46 -14.21 9.69
C ARG A 132 2.39 -13.02 9.90
N ASP A 133 3.57 -13.32 10.42
CA ASP A 133 4.69 -12.36 10.45
C ASP A 133 5.41 -12.22 9.09
N GLY A 134 6.44 -11.37 9.05
CA GLY A 134 7.25 -11.14 7.86
C GLY A 134 7.99 -12.37 7.33
N ASP A 135 8.30 -13.33 8.20
CA ASP A 135 8.95 -14.60 7.88
C ASP A 135 7.96 -15.69 7.43
N GLY A 136 6.66 -15.43 7.57
CA GLY A 136 5.57 -16.31 7.15
C GLY A 136 5.10 -17.27 8.24
N ALA A 137 5.57 -17.15 9.49
CA ALA A 137 5.06 -17.93 10.62
C ALA A 137 3.67 -17.43 11.04
N LEU A 138 2.78 -18.36 11.44
CA LEU A 138 1.46 -18.01 11.92
C LEU A 138 1.55 -17.28 13.25
N LEU A 139 0.80 -16.19 13.38
CA LEU A 139 0.64 -15.49 14.64
C LEU A 139 -0.32 -16.27 15.57
N GLY A 140 0.03 -16.37 16.83
CA GLY A 140 -0.86 -16.98 17.84
C GLY A 140 -2.17 -16.20 18.03
N ARG A 141 -2.13 -14.88 17.81
CA ARG A 141 -3.31 -14.00 17.75
C ARG A 141 -3.16 -13.06 16.55
N PRO A 142 -4.12 -13.03 15.63
CA PRO A 142 -4.10 -12.09 14.51
C PRO A 142 -4.09 -10.64 15.00
N ALA A 143 -3.27 -9.79 14.34
CA ALA A 143 -3.36 -8.35 14.45
C ALA A 143 -4.36 -7.81 13.41
N ALA A 144 -4.74 -6.54 13.51
CA ALA A 144 -5.55 -5.87 12.50
C ALA A 144 -4.75 -4.74 11.84
N CYS A 145 -4.94 -4.55 10.53
CA CYS A 145 -4.36 -3.46 9.78
C CYS A 145 -5.34 -2.95 8.73
N ASP A 146 -5.42 -1.63 8.57
CA ASP A 146 -6.11 -1.02 7.44
C ASP A 146 -5.16 -0.95 6.24
N PHE A 147 -5.71 -0.99 5.02
CA PHE A 147 -4.88 -0.87 3.81
C PHE A 147 -5.44 0.17 2.84
N ILE A 148 -4.55 1.04 2.36
CA ILE A 148 -4.79 1.84 1.16
C ILE A 148 -4.17 1.09 -0.01
N THR A 149 -5.00 0.62 -0.95
CA THR A 149 -4.56 -0.11 -2.14
C THR A 149 -4.57 0.83 -3.33
N SER A 150 -3.41 1.12 -3.88
CA SER A 150 -3.24 2.04 -5.02
C SER A 150 -2.12 1.56 -5.95
N PRO A 151 -2.33 1.57 -7.29
CA PRO A 151 -1.28 1.23 -8.25
C PRO A 151 -0.39 2.43 -8.51
N ALA A 152 0.92 2.28 -8.47
CA ALA A 152 1.84 3.28 -8.99
C ALA A 152 1.73 3.37 -10.52
N VAL A 153 2.19 4.46 -11.11
CA VAL A 153 2.38 4.53 -12.57
C VAL A 153 3.37 3.43 -12.99
N ASN A 154 2.97 2.61 -13.94
CA ASN A 154 3.86 1.58 -14.51
C ASN A 154 4.82 2.23 -15.51
N ARG A 155 5.87 2.86 -15.00
CA ARG A 155 6.86 3.61 -15.79
C ARG A 155 7.60 2.73 -16.79
N THR A 156 7.73 1.43 -16.51
CA THR A 156 8.36 0.47 -17.43
C THR A 156 7.70 0.51 -18.80
N PHE A 157 6.38 0.63 -18.87
CA PHE A 157 5.61 0.72 -20.11
C PHE A 157 5.18 2.15 -20.43
N ALA A 158 4.77 2.93 -19.44
CA ALA A 158 4.26 4.29 -19.64
C ALA A 158 5.27 5.26 -20.27
N ARG A 159 6.57 5.04 -20.06
CA ARG A 159 7.66 5.86 -20.65
C ARG A 159 7.68 5.89 -22.16
N PHE A 160 7.09 4.91 -22.83
CA PHE A 160 7.00 4.88 -24.30
C PHE A 160 5.81 5.69 -24.82
N LEU A 161 4.86 6.06 -23.97
CA LEU A 161 3.64 6.76 -24.33
C LEU A 161 3.59 8.20 -23.81
N PHE A 162 4.32 8.48 -22.73
CA PHE A 162 4.21 9.75 -22.01
C PHE A 162 5.58 10.34 -21.63
N SER A 163 5.66 11.67 -21.60
CA SER A 163 6.85 12.37 -21.14
C SER A 163 7.13 12.11 -19.66
N ARG A 164 8.40 12.19 -19.26
CA ARG A 164 8.83 12.06 -17.86
C ARG A 164 8.07 13.02 -16.94
N ALA A 165 7.95 14.29 -17.34
CA ALA A 165 7.26 15.31 -16.57
C ALA A 165 5.78 14.97 -16.32
N ARG A 166 5.07 14.39 -17.32
CA ARG A 166 3.71 13.92 -17.18
C ARG A 166 3.64 12.77 -16.15
N LEU A 167 4.52 11.78 -16.27
CA LEU A 167 4.53 10.62 -15.36
C LEU A 167 4.83 11.04 -13.93
N ASP A 168 5.78 11.96 -13.72
CA ASP A 168 6.14 12.50 -12.41
C ASP A 168 4.95 13.28 -11.80
N ARG A 169 4.23 14.05 -12.60
CA ARG A 169 3.00 14.74 -12.18
C ARG A 169 1.89 13.76 -11.78
N THR A 170 1.60 12.77 -12.62
CA THR A 170 0.60 11.73 -12.32
C THR A 170 0.93 10.98 -11.03
N MET A 171 2.22 10.68 -10.78
CA MET A 171 2.66 10.08 -9.53
C MET A 171 2.41 11.00 -8.34
N GLN A 172 2.79 12.29 -8.44
CA GLN A 172 2.57 13.28 -7.37
C GLN A 172 1.07 13.41 -7.03
N GLU A 173 0.24 13.59 -8.03
CA GLU A 173 -1.21 13.71 -7.85
C GLU A 173 -1.83 12.48 -7.16
N ARG A 174 -1.29 11.28 -7.43
CA ARG A 174 -1.76 10.06 -6.80
C ARG A 174 -1.24 9.92 -5.37
N ILE A 175 0.00 10.30 -5.12
CA ILE A 175 0.58 10.37 -3.76
C ILE A 175 -0.20 11.36 -2.90
N ASP A 176 -0.55 12.53 -3.45
CA ASP A 176 -1.34 13.52 -2.74
C ASP A 176 -2.70 12.94 -2.28
N ARG A 177 -3.37 12.16 -3.16
CA ARG A 177 -4.64 11.48 -2.83
C ARG A 177 -4.48 10.35 -1.81
N ILE A 178 -3.38 9.59 -1.87
CA ILE A 178 -3.07 8.55 -0.87
C ILE A 178 -2.92 9.18 0.50
N VAL A 179 -2.16 10.26 0.59
CA VAL A 179 -1.92 10.98 1.85
C VAL A 179 -3.20 11.67 2.34
N ALA A 180 -4.00 12.25 1.43
CA ALA A 180 -5.30 12.84 1.76
C ALA A 180 -6.30 11.78 2.29
N LEU A 181 -6.31 10.58 1.72
CA LEU A 181 -7.13 9.48 2.23
C LEU A 181 -6.67 9.05 3.62
N ALA A 182 -5.35 8.93 3.84
CA ALA A 182 -4.79 8.63 5.16
C ALA A 182 -5.15 9.73 6.18
N ALA A 183 -5.08 11.00 5.80
CA ALA A 183 -5.48 12.14 6.64
C ALA A 183 -6.96 12.08 7.03
N ARG A 184 -7.85 11.70 6.09
CA ARG A 184 -9.28 11.53 6.34
C ARG A 184 -9.58 10.35 7.27
N LYS A 185 -8.86 9.23 7.10
CA LYS A 185 -9.05 8.01 7.89
C LYS A 185 -8.36 8.07 9.27
N ARG A 186 -7.37 8.95 9.44
CA ARG A 186 -6.63 9.22 10.70
C ARG A 186 -6.18 7.97 11.44
N PRO A 187 -5.35 7.09 10.85
CA PRO A 187 -4.71 6.01 11.60
C PRO A 187 -3.73 6.60 12.62
N ASP A 188 -3.39 5.84 13.68
CA ASP A 188 -2.29 6.23 14.58
C ASP A 188 -0.94 6.18 13.85
N VAL A 189 -0.79 5.18 12.95
CA VAL A 189 0.45 4.94 12.20
C VAL A 189 0.12 4.68 10.73
N LEU A 190 0.82 5.40 9.84
CA LEU A 190 0.79 5.19 8.39
C LEU A 190 2.10 4.54 7.94
N VAL A 191 2.03 3.31 7.43
CA VAL A 191 3.19 2.58 6.88
C VAL A 191 3.22 2.75 5.37
N LEU A 192 4.26 3.41 4.89
CA LEU A 192 4.56 3.66 3.47
C LEU A 192 5.84 2.91 3.08
N GLY A 193 6.35 3.13 1.86
CA GLY A 193 7.61 2.54 1.41
C GLY A 193 7.97 2.94 -0.02
N ALA A 194 8.86 2.18 -0.66
CA ALA A 194 9.35 2.42 -2.02
C ALA A 194 8.31 2.08 -3.09
N TRP A 195 7.18 2.77 -3.08
CA TRP A 195 6.01 2.53 -3.92
C TRP A 195 6.31 2.64 -5.41
N GLY A 196 6.07 1.56 -6.13
CA GLY A 196 6.34 1.47 -7.55
C GLY A 196 7.82 1.37 -7.94
N CYS A 197 8.76 1.36 -6.98
CA CYS A 197 10.20 1.31 -7.24
C CYS A 197 10.75 -0.09 -7.56
N GLY A 198 9.88 -1.07 -7.69
CA GLY A 198 10.21 -2.41 -8.15
C GLY A 198 9.93 -2.58 -9.65
N VAL A 199 9.04 -3.54 -9.97
CA VAL A 199 8.64 -3.91 -11.34
C VAL A 199 8.11 -2.73 -12.16
N PHE A 200 7.50 -1.73 -11.52
CA PHE A 200 6.95 -0.55 -12.20
C PHE A 200 8.00 0.51 -12.57
N GLY A 201 9.27 0.34 -12.18
CA GLY A 201 10.41 1.12 -12.67
C GLY A 201 10.45 2.57 -12.21
N ASN A 202 9.73 2.95 -11.14
CA ASN A 202 9.91 4.25 -10.51
C ASN A 202 11.19 4.27 -9.68
N ARG A 203 11.69 5.48 -9.36
CA ARG A 203 12.94 5.69 -8.63
C ARG A 203 12.68 6.26 -7.24
N ARG A 204 13.40 5.77 -6.22
CA ARG A 204 13.32 6.28 -4.83
C ARG A 204 13.61 7.77 -4.76
N GLU A 205 14.62 8.23 -5.49
CA GLU A 205 15.06 9.62 -5.55
C GLU A 205 13.95 10.57 -6.08
N THR A 206 12.93 10.01 -6.72
CA THR A 206 11.74 10.76 -7.18
C THR A 206 10.56 10.55 -6.24
N VAL A 207 10.29 9.29 -5.85
CA VAL A 207 9.10 8.91 -5.09
C VAL A 207 9.17 9.40 -3.63
N TYR A 208 10.34 9.32 -2.97
CA TYR A 208 10.46 9.76 -1.58
C TYR A 208 10.23 11.26 -1.41
N PRO A 209 10.87 12.16 -2.20
CA PRO A 209 10.53 13.58 -2.14
C PRO A 209 9.07 13.90 -2.49
N GLN A 210 8.41 13.09 -3.32
CA GLN A 210 6.98 13.25 -3.61
C GLN A 210 6.12 12.95 -2.38
N PHE A 211 6.43 11.88 -1.64
CA PHE A 211 5.78 11.59 -0.37
C PHE A 211 6.07 12.66 0.69
N GLU A 212 7.31 13.14 0.81
CA GLU A 212 7.67 14.21 1.75
C GLU A 212 6.80 15.45 1.52
N ARG A 213 6.68 15.90 0.25
CA ARG A 213 5.83 17.04 -0.10
C ARG A 213 4.37 16.82 0.29
N ALA A 214 3.81 15.65 -0.04
CA ALA A 214 2.42 15.34 0.25
C ALA A 214 2.15 15.25 1.76
N ILE A 215 3.02 14.57 2.51
CA ILE A 215 2.91 14.42 3.96
C ILE A 215 2.99 15.78 4.65
N ASN A 216 3.97 16.61 4.28
CA ASN A 216 4.13 17.94 4.85
C ASN A 216 2.96 18.87 4.54
N ARG A 217 2.23 18.63 3.46
CA ARG A 217 1.13 19.48 3.02
C ARG A 217 -0.25 19.01 3.48
N TYR A 218 -0.45 17.69 3.60
CA TYR A 218 -1.80 17.13 3.72
C TYR A 218 -1.99 16.20 4.93
N LEU A 219 -0.93 15.77 5.64
CA LEU A 219 -1.06 14.84 6.75
C LEU A 219 -0.89 15.56 8.11
N PRO A 220 -1.85 15.43 9.04
CA PRO A 220 -1.70 16.02 10.39
C PRO A 220 -0.53 15.41 11.17
N ASP A 221 0.00 16.16 12.16
CA ASP A 221 1.15 15.74 12.98
C ASP A 221 0.86 14.55 13.90
N ASP A 222 -0.40 14.32 14.25
CA ASP A 222 -0.83 13.22 15.12
C ASP A 222 -0.78 11.84 14.43
N VAL A 223 -0.61 11.79 13.12
CA VAL A 223 -0.38 10.54 12.38
C VAL A 223 1.12 10.29 12.26
N ARG A 224 1.60 9.25 12.96
CA ARG A 224 2.99 8.79 12.82
C ARG A 224 3.20 8.14 11.45
N VAL A 225 4.26 8.52 10.75
CA VAL A 225 4.61 7.91 9.45
C VAL A 225 5.88 7.08 9.56
N VAL A 226 5.87 5.90 8.96
CA VAL A 226 7.03 5.00 8.84
C VAL A 226 7.20 4.59 7.38
N PHE A 227 8.42 4.67 6.88
CA PHE A 227 8.79 4.13 5.57
C PHE A 227 9.48 2.78 5.74
N ALA A 228 8.79 1.70 5.38
CA ALA A 228 9.33 0.35 5.35
C ALA A 228 9.95 0.05 3.98
N ASP A 229 11.28 -0.05 3.91
CA ASP A 229 12.01 -0.47 2.71
C ASP A 229 13.12 -1.44 3.12
N PRO A 230 13.02 -2.73 2.75
CA PRO A 230 14.01 -3.74 3.11
C PRO A 230 15.35 -3.57 2.37
N ARG A 231 15.40 -2.76 1.32
CA ARG A 231 16.62 -2.51 0.57
C ARG A 231 17.47 -1.44 1.24
N PRO A 232 18.82 -1.54 1.19
CA PRO A 232 19.65 -0.45 1.67
C PRO A 232 19.30 0.85 0.91
N ALA A 233 19.32 1.97 1.64
CA ALA A 233 19.28 3.28 0.99
C ALA A 233 20.45 3.35 -0.01
N PRO A 234 20.27 3.98 -1.18
CA PRO A 234 21.42 4.28 -2.03
C PRO A 234 22.44 5.05 -1.20
N GLU A 235 23.70 4.64 -1.26
CA GLU A 235 24.81 5.38 -0.64
C GLU A 235 24.83 6.81 -1.22
N PRO A 236 25.14 7.81 -0.40
CA PRO A 236 25.16 9.21 -0.81
C PRO A 236 26.19 9.48 -1.92
#